data_4bcc22106f9233d7104d21820f6b3a70
#
_entry.id   4bcc22106f9233d7104d21820f6b3a70
#
_cell.length_a   1.000
_cell.length_b   1.000
_cell.length_c   1.000
_cell.angle_alpha   90.00
_cell.angle_beta   90.00
_cell.angle_gamma   90.00
#
_symmetry.space_group_name_H-M   'P 1'
#
loop_
_entity.id
_entity.type
_entity.pdbx_description
1 polymer ?
#
loop_
_entity_poly.entity_id
_entity_poly.type
_entity_poly.pdbx_seq_one_letter_code
_entity_poly.pdbx_strand_id
1 'polypeptide(L)'
;MKAQDGGALKESEAQKGNTGVIRRVLTRWDLILFGLVILSPTAVYPVYGIVQTVAHGQAALSYLVAMVAMLFTAASYGRMAAIYPSAGSTYTYVQNTFSPYVGFLAGWAMILDYFLIPLESNIYAALTAARLVPQIPYIVWVFLFTLGVMIINVRGIRLLANANTIMMAIMTTCAVLFIALAIRYVHVHDGTSALISSRGLFRPHEFSVGPLMLGASIAALSYIGFDAISTLAEDTVKPEKDIGFATVLVCILQTVICVATVYFASLVWNNYHTFPQVETAILDIGHRIGGQILFLFLTVILLVAGVSSALTGQAGFSRLLFAMGRDGVIPRSLFGYLHPRHGTPTRAIYITSAASLAGAVLMHFQIAVELLNFGAFVGFILVNLCVIQCFFIQRGERRGMGLIRNLLFPITGALVCFYVWMSLSGNAKLVGFLWLAAGGVYLAIHTRGFKDRPSQWRGEELI
;
A
#
# COMPACT_ATOMS: atom_id res chain seq x y z
N MET A 1 -28.67 -3.81 -61.74
CA MET A 1 -29.09 -4.31 -60.43
C MET A 1 -27.95 -5.18 -59.85
N LYS A 2 -26.79 -4.57 -59.53
CA LYS A 2 -25.64 -5.20 -58.88
C LYS A 2 -24.68 -4.08 -58.40
N ALA A 3 -25.04 -3.34 -57.36
CA ALA A 3 -24.13 -2.36 -56.76
C ALA A 3 -24.58 -1.89 -55.36
N GLN A 4 -25.34 -2.72 -54.60
CA GLN A 4 -25.75 -2.33 -53.23
C GLN A 4 -25.35 -3.31 -52.10
N ASP A 5 -24.72 -4.46 -52.42
CA ASP A 5 -24.33 -5.43 -51.38
C ASP A 5 -22.92 -5.30 -50.81
N GLY A 6 -22.08 -4.40 -51.34
CA GLY A 6 -20.71 -4.19 -50.91
C GLY A 6 -20.53 -3.27 -49.70
N GLY A 7 -21.54 -2.46 -49.38
CA GLY A 7 -21.46 -1.48 -48.28
C GLY A 7 -21.79 -2.08 -46.90
N ALA A 8 -22.79 -2.96 -46.87
CA ALA A 8 -23.29 -3.57 -45.64
C ALA A 8 -22.29 -4.60 -45.02
N LEU A 9 -21.48 -5.27 -45.86
CA LEU A 9 -20.46 -6.21 -45.40
C LEU A 9 -19.23 -5.48 -44.80
N LYS A 10 -18.88 -4.28 -45.31
CA LYS A 10 -17.78 -3.49 -44.75
C LYS A 10 -18.17 -2.79 -43.46
N GLU A 11 -19.40 -2.40 -43.25
CA GLU A 11 -19.90 -1.84 -41.97
C GLU A 11 -20.04 -2.93 -40.90
N SER A 12 -20.41 -4.17 -41.26
CA SER A 12 -20.44 -5.31 -40.36
C SER A 12 -19.03 -5.76 -39.91
N GLU A 13 -18.00 -5.64 -40.75
CA GLU A 13 -16.62 -5.94 -40.39
C GLU A 13 -15.99 -4.82 -39.56
N ALA A 14 -16.37 -3.56 -39.77
CA ALA A 14 -15.91 -2.42 -38.97
C ALA A 14 -16.51 -2.42 -37.55
N GLN A 15 -17.70 -2.98 -37.33
CA GLN A 15 -18.31 -3.13 -36.01
C GLN A 15 -17.84 -4.34 -35.21
N LYS A 16 -17.20 -5.34 -35.83
CA LYS A 16 -16.58 -6.48 -35.15
C LYS A 16 -15.16 -6.20 -34.61
N GLY A 17 -14.61 -5.02 -34.83
CA GLY A 17 -13.22 -4.67 -34.54
C GLY A 17 -12.96 -4.03 -33.19
N ASN A 18 -13.89 -3.97 -32.22
CA ASN A 18 -13.65 -3.31 -30.95
C ASN A 18 -14.12 -4.10 -29.73
N THR A 19 -13.97 -5.41 -29.73
CA THR A 19 -13.83 -6.16 -28.47
C THR A 19 -12.44 -5.86 -27.97
N GLY A 20 -12.31 -4.98 -26.98
CA GLY A 20 -11.03 -4.56 -26.39
C GLY A 20 -10.33 -5.72 -25.71
N VAL A 21 -9.64 -6.53 -26.51
CA VAL A 21 -8.68 -7.53 -25.99
C VAL A 21 -7.53 -6.71 -25.42
N ILE A 22 -7.41 -6.70 -24.10
CA ILE A 22 -6.26 -6.10 -23.40
C ILE A 22 -4.99 -6.74 -23.98
N ARG A 23 -4.14 -5.94 -24.62
CA ARG A 23 -2.87 -6.44 -25.16
C ARG A 23 -1.91 -6.65 -24.01
N ARG A 24 -1.47 -7.88 -23.78
CA ARG A 24 -0.42 -8.23 -22.82
C ARG A 24 0.91 -7.65 -23.29
N VAL A 25 1.37 -6.58 -22.68
CA VAL A 25 2.57 -5.83 -23.10
C VAL A 25 3.63 -5.73 -22.00
N LEU A 26 3.26 -5.90 -20.72
CA LEU A 26 4.15 -5.71 -19.60
C LEU A 26 5.10 -6.89 -19.43
N THR A 27 6.39 -6.57 -19.35
CA THR A 27 7.46 -7.52 -19.08
C THR A 27 7.73 -7.62 -17.58
N ARG A 28 8.55 -8.61 -17.19
CA ARG A 28 9.03 -8.77 -15.81
C ARG A 28 9.67 -7.50 -15.23
N TRP A 29 10.46 -6.79 -16.03
CA TRP A 29 11.15 -5.58 -15.60
C TRP A 29 10.20 -4.41 -15.40
N ASP A 30 9.17 -4.30 -16.23
CA ASP A 30 8.12 -3.29 -16.07
C ASP A 30 7.37 -3.48 -14.74
N LEU A 31 7.09 -4.74 -14.36
CA LEU A 31 6.45 -5.08 -13.09
C LEU A 31 7.34 -4.73 -11.88
N ILE A 32 8.64 -5.01 -11.98
CA ILE A 32 9.59 -4.66 -10.90
C ILE A 32 9.68 -3.16 -10.74
N LEU A 33 9.83 -2.41 -11.84
CA LEU A 33 9.87 -0.95 -11.81
C LEU A 33 8.56 -0.38 -11.24
N PHE A 34 7.41 -0.88 -11.68
CA PHE A 34 6.11 -0.48 -11.16
C PHE A 34 5.99 -0.72 -9.64
N GLY A 35 6.40 -1.91 -9.18
CA GLY A 35 6.38 -2.25 -7.77
C GLY A 35 7.28 -1.36 -6.92
N LEU A 36 8.51 -1.06 -7.38
CA LEU A 36 9.43 -0.14 -6.70
C LEU A 36 8.90 1.30 -6.67
N VAL A 37 8.20 1.74 -7.73
CA VAL A 37 7.55 3.06 -7.75
C VAL A 37 6.47 3.14 -6.68
N ILE A 38 5.60 2.13 -6.57
CA ILE A 38 4.51 2.11 -5.59
C ILE A 38 5.04 2.03 -4.17
N LEU A 39 5.99 1.12 -3.90
CA LEU A 39 6.56 0.94 -2.57
C LEU A 39 7.39 2.14 -2.10
N SER A 40 7.93 2.92 -3.02
CA SER A 40 8.79 4.08 -2.78
C SER A 40 10.06 3.76 -1.95
N PRO A 41 11.26 4.06 -2.42
CA PRO A 41 12.50 3.88 -1.65
C PRO A 41 12.55 4.70 -0.34
N THR A 42 11.74 5.76 -0.27
CA THR A 42 11.66 6.64 0.91
C THR A 42 10.49 6.32 1.85
N ALA A 43 9.74 5.24 1.60
CA ALA A 43 8.58 4.86 2.43
C ALA A 43 8.91 4.60 3.91
N VAL A 44 10.17 4.30 4.22
CA VAL A 44 10.66 4.14 5.59
C VAL A 44 10.71 5.48 6.36
N TYR A 45 10.89 6.60 5.68
CA TYR A 45 11.16 7.90 6.31
C TYR A 45 10.01 8.41 7.19
N PRO A 46 8.74 8.34 6.76
CA PRO A 46 7.61 8.78 7.58
C PRO A 46 7.45 8.03 8.89
N VAL A 47 7.81 6.76 8.91
CA VAL A 47 7.55 5.87 10.05
C VAL A 47 8.79 5.51 10.86
N TYR A 48 9.99 5.89 10.40
CA TYR A 48 11.25 5.52 11.06
C TYR A 48 11.26 5.85 12.55
N GLY A 49 10.98 7.10 12.92
CA GLY A 49 11.04 7.53 14.32
C GLY A 49 10.01 6.83 15.19
N ILE A 50 8.80 6.61 14.66
CA ILE A 50 7.74 5.87 15.35
C ILE A 50 8.18 4.42 15.59
N VAL A 51 8.64 3.73 14.53
CA VAL A 51 9.10 2.34 14.65
C VAL A 51 10.28 2.23 15.62
N GLN A 52 11.22 3.18 15.55
CA GLN A 52 12.38 3.21 16.46
C GLN A 52 11.96 3.38 17.93
N THR A 53 10.94 4.21 18.17
CA THR A 53 10.44 4.48 19.53
C THR A 53 9.62 3.31 20.06
N VAL A 54 8.63 2.82 19.29
CA VAL A 54 7.74 1.74 19.76
C VAL A 54 8.43 0.38 19.84
N ALA A 55 9.45 0.15 19.00
CA ALA A 55 10.27 -1.07 19.05
C ALA A 55 11.44 -0.97 20.04
N HIS A 56 11.49 0.06 20.87
CA HIS A 56 12.57 0.26 21.85
C HIS A 56 13.96 0.19 21.22
N GLY A 57 14.17 0.97 20.14
CA GLY A 57 15.46 1.05 19.47
C GLY A 57 15.77 -0.09 18.50
N GLN A 58 14.81 -0.95 18.16
CA GLN A 58 15.02 -2.14 17.32
C GLN A 58 14.28 -2.05 15.98
N ALA A 59 14.24 -0.87 15.38
CA ALA A 59 13.52 -0.66 14.13
C ALA A 59 14.05 -1.56 13.00
N ALA A 60 15.37 -1.72 12.84
CA ALA A 60 15.93 -2.59 11.80
C ALA A 60 15.46 -4.06 11.93
N LEU A 61 15.37 -4.57 13.16
CA LEU A 61 14.84 -5.90 13.41
C LEU A 61 13.33 -5.97 13.12
N SER A 62 12.57 -4.91 13.43
CA SER A 62 11.14 -4.80 13.09
C SER A 62 10.90 -4.88 11.57
N TYR A 63 11.75 -4.20 10.77
CA TYR A 63 11.69 -4.30 9.30
C TYR A 63 12.02 -5.70 8.79
N LEU A 64 12.96 -6.42 9.41
CA LEU A 64 13.26 -7.82 9.06
C LEU A 64 12.08 -8.75 9.38
N VAL A 65 11.40 -8.53 10.51
CA VAL A 65 10.17 -9.28 10.84
C VAL A 65 9.06 -8.99 9.84
N ALA A 66 8.83 -7.72 9.51
CA ALA A 66 7.86 -7.32 8.49
C ALA A 66 8.19 -7.96 7.12
N MET A 67 9.48 -7.99 6.73
CA MET A 67 9.92 -8.66 5.51
C MET A 67 9.51 -10.14 5.47
N VAL A 68 9.68 -10.86 6.56
CA VAL A 68 9.33 -12.29 6.60
C VAL A 68 7.85 -12.47 6.29
N ALA A 69 6.96 -11.68 6.92
CA ALA A 69 5.52 -11.70 6.63
C ALA A 69 5.23 -11.39 5.16
N MET A 70 5.87 -10.34 4.63
CA MET A 70 5.62 -9.87 3.27
C MET A 70 6.17 -10.81 2.20
N LEU A 71 7.35 -11.44 2.39
CA LEU A 71 7.91 -12.39 1.43
C LEU A 71 7.03 -13.63 1.24
N PHE A 72 6.54 -14.22 2.33
CA PHE A 72 5.64 -15.37 2.24
C PHE A 72 4.30 -14.98 1.62
N THR A 73 3.79 -13.80 1.94
CA THR A 73 2.57 -13.27 1.36
C THR A 73 2.76 -12.94 -0.13
N ALA A 74 3.87 -12.32 -0.51
CA ALA A 74 4.22 -12.04 -1.90
C ALA A 74 4.30 -13.33 -2.76
N ALA A 75 4.89 -14.40 -2.20
CA ALA A 75 4.89 -15.70 -2.85
C ALA A 75 3.47 -16.25 -3.03
N SER A 76 2.58 -16.05 -2.05
CA SER A 76 1.18 -16.46 -2.12
C SER A 76 0.41 -15.67 -3.17
N TYR A 77 0.61 -14.33 -3.27
CA TYR A 77 0.05 -13.52 -4.35
C TYR A 77 0.48 -14.01 -5.73
N GLY A 78 1.78 -14.32 -5.90
CA GLY A 78 2.28 -14.89 -7.15
C GLY A 78 1.62 -16.21 -7.53
N ARG A 79 1.33 -17.09 -6.55
CA ARG A 79 0.62 -18.36 -6.76
C ARG A 79 -0.84 -18.13 -7.16
N MET A 80 -1.54 -17.19 -6.50
CA MET A 80 -2.92 -16.87 -6.81
C MET A 80 -3.06 -16.17 -8.16
N ALA A 81 -2.18 -15.23 -8.49
CA ALA A 81 -2.15 -14.57 -9.80
C ALA A 81 -1.90 -15.54 -10.96
N ALA A 82 -1.21 -16.67 -10.72
CA ALA A 82 -0.98 -17.69 -11.72
C ALA A 82 -2.26 -18.46 -12.12
N ILE A 83 -3.24 -18.57 -11.21
CA ILE A 83 -4.50 -19.28 -11.49
C ILE A 83 -5.67 -18.34 -11.75
N TYR A 84 -5.62 -17.14 -11.20
CA TYR A 84 -6.62 -16.09 -11.39
C TYR A 84 -5.92 -14.79 -11.83
N PRO A 85 -5.47 -14.68 -13.10
CA PRO A 85 -4.79 -13.50 -13.61
C PRO A 85 -5.80 -12.37 -13.87
N SER A 86 -6.34 -11.78 -12.80
CA SER A 86 -7.37 -10.76 -12.81
C SER A 86 -6.93 -9.52 -12.03
N ALA A 87 -7.33 -8.35 -12.52
CA ALA A 87 -7.08 -7.07 -11.86
C ALA A 87 -7.75 -6.93 -10.47
N GLY A 88 -8.75 -7.78 -10.17
CA GLY A 88 -9.43 -7.78 -8.87
C GLY A 88 -8.60 -8.28 -7.68
N SER A 89 -7.37 -8.81 -7.94
CA SER A 89 -6.39 -9.16 -6.90
C SER A 89 -7.01 -9.94 -5.73
N THR A 90 -6.78 -9.51 -4.49
CA THR A 90 -7.25 -10.14 -3.24
C THR A 90 -8.74 -10.47 -3.26
N TYR A 91 -9.57 -9.52 -3.68
CA TYR A 91 -11.02 -9.72 -3.76
C TYR A 91 -11.35 -10.93 -4.63
N THR A 92 -10.82 -10.99 -5.86
CA THR A 92 -11.04 -12.09 -6.81
C THR A 92 -10.51 -13.42 -6.27
N TYR A 93 -9.34 -13.43 -5.64
CA TYR A 93 -8.75 -14.65 -5.09
C TYR A 93 -9.62 -15.23 -3.98
N VAL A 94 -10.09 -14.40 -3.05
CA VAL A 94 -10.87 -14.83 -1.89
C VAL A 94 -12.26 -15.29 -2.30
N GLN A 95 -12.94 -14.55 -3.19
CA GLN A 95 -14.28 -14.95 -3.63
C GLN A 95 -14.29 -16.27 -4.40
N ASN A 96 -13.30 -16.48 -5.29
CA ASN A 96 -13.23 -17.70 -6.10
C ASN A 96 -12.75 -18.92 -5.28
N THR A 97 -12.08 -18.68 -4.17
CA THR A 97 -11.56 -19.75 -3.32
C THR A 97 -12.55 -20.18 -2.24
N PHE A 98 -13.17 -19.23 -1.56
CA PHE A 98 -14.06 -19.50 -0.42
C PHE A 98 -15.52 -19.25 -0.75
N SER A 99 -15.92 -17.99 -0.85
CA SER A 99 -17.28 -17.60 -1.21
C SER A 99 -17.36 -16.11 -1.55
N PRO A 100 -18.43 -15.69 -2.26
CA PRO A 100 -18.69 -14.27 -2.53
C PRO A 100 -18.80 -13.40 -1.27
N TYR A 101 -19.31 -13.97 -0.18
CA TYR A 101 -19.48 -13.26 1.08
C TYR A 101 -18.14 -12.95 1.75
N VAL A 102 -17.24 -13.93 1.78
CA VAL A 102 -15.88 -13.74 2.31
C VAL A 102 -15.07 -12.81 1.39
N GLY A 103 -15.24 -12.94 0.07
CA GLY A 103 -14.66 -12.02 -0.91
C GLY A 103 -15.10 -10.58 -0.67
N PHE A 104 -16.40 -10.36 -0.42
CA PHE A 104 -16.91 -9.03 -0.07
C PHE A 104 -16.24 -8.46 1.19
N LEU A 105 -16.12 -9.25 2.26
CA LEU A 105 -15.47 -8.80 3.49
C LEU A 105 -13.96 -8.50 3.30
N ALA A 106 -13.28 -9.29 2.46
CA ALA A 106 -11.91 -8.99 2.07
C ALA A 106 -11.81 -7.65 1.33
N GLY A 107 -12.67 -7.42 0.34
CA GLY A 107 -12.78 -6.15 -0.38
C GLY A 107 -13.13 -4.99 0.55
N TRP A 108 -14.05 -5.20 1.50
CA TRP A 108 -14.44 -4.20 2.49
C TRP A 108 -13.28 -3.80 3.41
N ALA A 109 -12.45 -4.75 3.82
CA ALA A 109 -11.23 -4.45 4.58
C ALA A 109 -10.24 -3.62 3.74
N MET A 110 -10.07 -3.95 2.45
CA MET A 110 -9.21 -3.21 1.54
C MET A 110 -9.72 -1.79 1.24
N ILE A 111 -11.03 -1.51 1.35
CA ILE A 111 -11.57 -0.14 1.26
C ILE A 111 -10.99 0.75 2.35
N LEU A 112 -10.81 0.23 3.55
CA LEU A 112 -10.19 0.98 4.66
C LEU A 112 -8.75 1.36 4.33
N ASP A 113 -7.98 0.43 3.77
CA ASP A 113 -6.61 0.65 3.29
C ASP A 113 -6.58 1.79 2.25
N TYR A 114 -7.33 1.68 1.16
CA TYR A 114 -7.37 2.70 0.11
C TYR A 114 -7.84 4.09 0.60
N PHE A 115 -8.76 4.14 1.55
CA PHE A 115 -9.22 5.39 2.15
C PHE A 115 -8.15 6.08 2.99
N LEU A 116 -7.37 5.28 3.71
CA LEU A 116 -6.39 5.82 4.66
C LEU A 116 -5.10 6.29 3.98
N ILE A 117 -4.76 5.83 2.78
CA ILE A 117 -3.58 6.31 2.02
C ILE A 117 -3.59 7.85 1.86
N PRO A 118 -4.62 8.50 1.29
CA PRO A 118 -4.61 9.96 1.17
C PRO A 118 -4.68 10.68 2.51
N LEU A 119 -5.31 10.08 3.52
CA LEU A 119 -5.43 10.66 4.84
C LEU A 119 -4.06 10.70 5.54
N GLU A 120 -3.37 9.56 5.64
CA GLU A 120 -2.05 9.47 6.28
C GLU A 120 -1.01 10.33 5.55
N SER A 121 -1.04 10.31 4.21
CA SER A 121 -0.14 11.12 3.38
C SER A 121 -0.34 12.62 3.59
N ASN A 122 -1.58 13.09 3.73
CA ASN A 122 -1.89 14.49 4.06
C ASN A 122 -1.40 14.86 5.47
N ILE A 123 -1.58 13.98 6.47
CA ILE A 123 -1.06 14.19 7.82
C ILE A 123 0.46 14.35 7.77
N TYR A 124 1.15 13.39 7.10
CA TYR A 124 2.60 13.41 7.04
C TYR A 124 3.16 14.63 6.28
N ALA A 125 2.53 15.00 5.16
CA ALA A 125 2.89 16.21 4.42
C ALA A 125 2.73 17.47 5.30
N ALA A 126 1.63 17.55 6.07
CA ALA A 126 1.39 18.68 6.97
C ALA A 126 2.41 18.74 8.13
N LEU A 127 2.75 17.60 8.74
CA LEU A 127 3.81 17.52 9.76
C LEU A 127 5.16 17.97 9.20
N THR A 128 5.50 17.50 8.00
CA THR A 128 6.74 17.86 7.30
C THR A 128 6.79 19.35 6.95
N ALA A 129 5.67 19.92 6.46
CA ALA A 129 5.58 21.36 6.13
C ALA A 129 5.67 22.24 7.40
N ALA A 130 5.07 21.82 8.50
CA ALA A 130 5.17 22.52 9.78
C ALA A 130 6.60 22.55 10.32
N ARG A 131 7.45 21.56 9.99
CA ARG A 131 8.89 21.60 10.28
C ARG A 131 9.65 22.64 9.45
N LEU A 132 9.20 22.87 8.21
CA LEU A 132 9.81 23.84 7.31
C LEU A 132 9.43 25.27 7.67
N VAL A 133 8.14 25.49 8.01
CA VAL A 133 7.59 26.82 8.35
C VAL A 133 6.82 26.72 9.66
N PRO A 134 7.53 26.76 10.83
CA PRO A 134 6.92 26.57 12.14
C PRO A 134 5.90 27.65 12.53
N GLN A 135 5.89 28.80 11.85
CA GLN A 135 4.95 29.91 12.09
C GLN A 135 3.53 29.58 11.65
N ILE A 136 3.36 28.60 10.71
CA ILE A 136 2.05 28.19 10.23
C ILE A 136 1.61 26.96 11.03
N PRO A 137 0.46 27.01 11.73
CA PRO A 137 -0.05 25.88 12.49
C PRO A 137 -0.30 24.64 11.61
N TYR A 138 -0.08 23.45 12.18
CA TYR A 138 -0.30 22.14 11.51
C TYR A 138 -1.66 22.05 10.79
N ILE A 139 -2.74 22.50 11.45
CA ILE A 139 -4.09 22.41 10.91
C ILE A 139 -4.27 23.20 9.60
N VAL A 140 -3.55 24.32 9.43
CA VAL A 140 -3.57 25.11 8.21
C VAL A 140 -2.94 24.33 7.06
N TRP A 141 -1.83 23.62 7.33
CA TRP A 141 -1.19 22.76 6.33
C TRP A 141 -2.08 21.58 5.92
N VAL A 142 -2.73 20.92 6.90
CA VAL A 142 -3.72 19.86 6.61
C VAL A 142 -4.81 20.36 5.67
N PHE A 143 -5.37 21.53 5.97
CA PHE A 143 -6.42 22.14 5.14
C PHE A 143 -5.90 22.47 3.73
N LEU A 144 -4.73 23.11 3.62
CA LEU A 144 -4.14 23.48 2.33
C LEU A 144 -3.84 22.25 1.45
N PHE A 145 -3.22 21.21 2.01
CA PHE A 145 -2.92 19.99 1.24
C PHE A 145 -4.18 19.23 0.86
N THR A 146 -5.14 19.04 1.78
CA THR A 146 -6.40 18.37 1.47
C THR A 146 -7.18 19.13 0.38
N LEU A 147 -7.25 20.47 0.47
CA LEU A 147 -7.91 21.30 -0.53
C LEU A 147 -7.17 21.25 -1.89
N GLY A 148 -5.85 21.33 -1.88
CA GLY A 148 -5.02 21.23 -3.07
C GLY A 148 -5.20 19.89 -3.79
N VAL A 149 -5.12 18.80 -3.05
CA VAL A 149 -5.34 17.43 -3.54
C VAL A 149 -6.76 17.28 -4.12
N MET A 150 -7.76 17.78 -3.42
CA MET A 150 -9.15 17.78 -3.87
C MET A 150 -9.32 18.53 -5.21
N ILE A 151 -8.82 19.77 -5.31
CA ILE A 151 -8.95 20.61 -6.52
C ILE A 151 -8.29 19.93 -7.72
N ILE A 152 -7.08 19.39 -7.54
CA ILE A 152 -6.35 18.71 -8.62
C ILE A 152 -7.12 17.46 -9.07
N ASN A 153 -7.62 16.64 -8.13
CA ASN A 153 -8.39 15.45 -8.47
C ASN A 153 -9.73 15.75 -9.17
N VAL A 154 -10.41 16.84 -8.79
CA VAL A 154 -11.64 17.28 -9.46
C VAL A 154 -11.35 17.69 -10.92
N ARG A 155 -10.25 18.41 -11.17
CA ARG A 155 -9.86 18.85 -12.52
C ARG A 155 -9.33 17.73 -13.41
N GLY A 156 -8.93 16.60 -12.83
CA GLY A 156 -8.42 15.43 -13.54
C GLY A 156 -6.91 15.43 -13.76
N ILE A 157 -6.29 14.29 -13.53
CA ILE A 157 -4.83 14.13 -13.54
C ILE A 157 -4.36 13.58 -14.89
N ARG A 158 -4.07 14.43 -15.87
CA ARG A 158 -3.33 14.00 -17.07
C ARG A 158 -1.81 14.14 -16.96
N LEU A 159 -1.31 14.83 -15.93
CA LEU A 159 0.10 15.21 -15.78
C LEU A 159 0.98 14.23 -14.98
N LEU A 160 0.40 13.26 -14.27
CA LEU A 160 1.15 12.46 -13.28
C LEU A 160 1.87 11.21 -13.81
N ALA A 161 1.49 10.66 -14.95
CA ALA A 161 2.06 9.40 -15.43
C ALA A 161 3.58 9.49 -15.75
N ASN A 162 4.04 10.62 -16.29
CA ASN A 162 5.47 10.84 -16.58
C ASN A 162 6.27 11.29 -15.35
N ALA A 163 5.60 11.81 -14.32
CA ALA A 163 6.24 12.27 -13.09
C ALA A 163 6.71 11.09 -12.22
N ASN A 164 6.02 9.95 -12.24
CA ASN A 164 6.33 8.82 -11.37
C ASN A 164 7.74 8.25 -11.57
N THR A 165 8.20 8.11 -12.82
CA THR A 165 9.56 7.59 -13.09
C THR A 165 10.65 8.55 -12.62
N ILE A 166 10.46 9.85 -12.85
CA ILE A 166 11.38 10.90 -12.38
C ILE A 166 11.39 10.94 -10.85
N MET A 167 10.22 10.89 -10.23
CA MET A 167 10.07 10.84 -8.78
C MET A 167 10.79 9.63 -8.17
N MET A 168 10.63 8.45 -8.76
CA MET A 168 11.35 7.24 -8.31
C MET A 168 12.87 7.41 -8.37
N ALA A 169 13.39 7.94 -9.48
CA ALA A 169 14.82 8.20 -9.61
C ALA A 169 15.33 9.18 -8.54
N ILE A 170 14.57 10.25 -8.28
CA ILE A 170 14.89 11.23 -7.23
C ILE A 170 14.85 10.58 -5.84
N MET A 171 13.80 9.80 -5.52
CA MET A 171 13.65 9.14 -4.24
C MET A 171 14.73 8.07 -4.01
N THR A 172 15.07 7.30 -5.04
CA THR A 172 16.17 6.32 -4.96
C THR A 172 17.51 7.02 -4.73
N THR A 173 17.78 8.10 -5.46
CA THR A 173 18.99 8.92 -5.27
C THR A 173 19.04 9.50 -3.86
N CYS A 174 17.90 9.98 -3.36
CA CYS A 174 17.78 10.49 -2.00
C CYS A 174 18.11 9.41 -0.95
N ALA A 175 17.55 8.21 -1.09
CA ALA A 175 17.82 7.10 -0.17
C ALA A 175 19.30 6.68 -0.19
N VAL A 176 19.89 6.56 -1.37
CA VAL A 176 21.33 6.23 -1.53
C VAL A 176 22.21 7.33 -0.93
N LEU A 177 21.92 8.60 -1.20
CA LEU A 177 22.64 9.73 -0.65
C LEU A 177 22.55 9.78 0.87
N PHE A 178 21.35 9.59 1.43
CA PHE A 178 21.15 9.54 2.88
C PHE A 178 22.00 8.44 3.52
N ILE A 179 21.95 7.22 2.98
CA ILE A 179 22.72 6.08 3.49
C ILE A 179 24.24 6.38 3.39
N ALA A 180 24.70 6.89 2.26
CA ALA A 180 26.12 7.21 2.05
C ALA A 180 26.62 8.28 3.04
N LEU A 181 25.84 9.34 3.27
CA LEU A 181 26.16 10.38 4.23
C LEU A 181 26.09 9.89 5.68
N ALA A 182 25.14 9.00 6.01
CA ALA A 182 25.06 8.38 7.32
C ALA A 182 26.28 7.48 7.59
N ILE A 183 26.69 6.66 6.62
CA ILE A 183 27.93 5.85 6.69
C ILE A 183 29.14 6.75 6.91
N ARG A 184 29.28 7.81 6.11
CA ARG A 184 30.37 8.78 6.27
C ARG A 184 30.37 9.41 7.67
N TYR A 185 29.22 9.82 8.16
CA TYR A 185 29.08 10.44 9.48
C TYR A 185 29.56 9.49 10.59
N VAL A 186 29.06 8.25 10.61
CA VAL A 186 29.45 7.23 11.61
C VAL A 186 30.94 6.91 11.49
N HIS A 187 31.47 6.77 10.27
CA HIS A 187 32.89 6.51 10.06
C HIS A 187 33.80 7.62 10.63
N VAL A 188 33.41 8.86 10.41
CA VAL A 188 34.25 10.04 10.85
C VAL A 188 34.16 10.26 12.36
N HIS A 189 32.99 10.06 12.99
CA HIS A 189 32.77 10.38 14.40
C HIS A 189 33.03 9.21 15.34
N ASP A 190 32.66 7.97 14.92
CA ASP A 190 32.67 6.78 15.77
C ASP A 190 33.70 5.73 15.29
N GLY A 191 34.31 5.95 14.11
CA GLY A 191 35.30 5.05 13.52
C GLY A 191 34.69 3.91 12.69
N THR A 192 35.55 3.20 11.94
CA THR A 192 35.13 2.12 11.02
C THR A 192 34.46 0.94 11.73
N SER A 193 34.90 0.62 12.96
CA SER A 193 34.32 -0.48 13.76
C SER A 193 32.88 -0.22 14.16
N ALA A 194 32.45 1.03 14.28
CA ALA A 194 31.08 1.38 14.62
C ALA A 194 30.09 1.10 13.47
N LEU A 195 30.58 1.02 12.22
CA LEU A 195 29.74 0.69 11.06
C LEU A 195 29.12 -0.72 11.12
N ILE A 196 29.75 -1.64 11.87
CA ILE A 196 29.28 -3.02 12.07
C ILE A 196 28.95 -3.20 13.56
N SER A 197 28.08 -2.35 14.08
CA SER A 197 27.66 -2.41 15.49
C SER A 197 26.33 -3.13 15.63
N SER A 198 26.25 -4.09 16.58
CA SER A 198 24.99 -4.74 16.93
C SER A 198 23.93 -3.75 17.40
N ARG A 199 24.31 -2.58 17.91
CA ARG A 199 23.40 -1.56 18.46
C ARG A 199 22.40 -1.02 17.42
N GLY A 200 22.76 -1.02 16.13
CA GLY A 200 21.85 -0.61 15.05
C GLY A 200 20.78 -1.66 14.71
N LEU A 201 21.03 -2.92 15.08
CA LEU A 201 20.14 -4.03 14.77
C LEU A 201 19.41 -4.56 16.03
N PHE A 202 20.14 -4.75 17.14
CA PHE A 202 19.66 -5.43 18.32
C PHE A 202 20.21 -4.82 19.61
N ARG A 203 19.32 -4.52 20.56
CA ARG A 203 19.63 -3.99 21.89
C ARG A 203 19.12 -4.97 22.96
N PRO A 204 19.96 -5.86 23.51
CA PRO A 204 19.53 -6.94 24.39
C PRO A 204 18.75 -6.47 25.62
N HIS A 205 19.17 -5.37 26.23
CA HIS A 205 18.58 -4.85 27.48
C HIS A 205 17.21 -4.19 27.29
N GLU A 206 16.88 -3.78 26.06
CA GLU A 206 15.63 -3.11 25.71
C GLU A 206 14.68 -4.07 24.91
N PHE A 207 15.11 -5.31 24.70
CA PHE A 207 14.38 -6.26 23.86
C PHE A 207 13.09 -6.74 24.52
N SER A 208 11.99 -6.57 23.79
CA SER A 208 10.69 -7.17 24.13
C SER A 208 9.94 -7.53 22.85
N VAL A 209 9.32 -8.71 22.83
CA VAL A 209 8.62 -9.23 21.64
C VAL A 209 7.41 -8.37 21.28
N GLY A 210 6.62 -7.92 22.26
CA GLY A 210 5.45 -7.06 21.99
C GLY A 210 5.80 -5.75 21.26
N PRO A 211 6.68 -4.90 21.82
CA PRO A 211 7.19 -3.72 21.16
C PRO A 211 7.81 -3.98 19.79
N LEU A 212 8.61 -5.04 19.63
CA LEU A 212 9.17 -5.42 18.35
C LEU A 212 8.09 -5.70 17.29
N MET A 213 7.04 -6.46 17.67
CA MET A 213 5.95 -6.81 16.76
C MET A 213 5.04 -5.62 16.46
N LEU A 214 4.82 -4.72 17.42
CA LEU A 214 4.16 -3.44 17.16
C LEU A 214 4.99 -2.60 16.18
N GLY A 215 6.31 -2.52 16.37
CA GLY A 215 7.21 -1.89 15.41
C GLY A 215 7.12 -2.52 14.01
N ALA A 216 7.08 -3.85 13.93
CA ALA A 216 6.93 -4.58 12.66
C ALA A 216 5.57 -4.30 11.99
N SER A 217 4.49 -4.15 12.78
CA SER A 217 3.17 -3.81 12.23
C SER A 217 3.13 -2.41 11.62
N ILE A 218 3.86 -1.45 12.17
CA ILE A 218 3.98 -0.09 11.62
C ILE A 218 4.94 -0.08 10.42
N ALA A 219 6.08 -0.79 10.53
CA ALA A 219 7.06 -0.93 9.45
C ALA A 219 6.46 -1.56 8.18
N ALA A 220 5.40 -2.36 8.32
CA ALA A 220 4.68 -2.96 7.21
C ALA A 220 4.11 -1.93 6.23
N LEU A 221 3.84 -0.68 6.64
CA LEU A 221 3.45 0.42 5.75
C LEU A 221 4.44 0.55 4.57
N SER A 222 5.74 0.38 4.81
CA SER A 222 6.76 0.50 3.76
C SER A 222 6.72 -0.61 2.71
N TYR A 223 5.88 -1.60 2.90
CA TYR A 223 5.65 -2.70 1.96
C TYR A 223 4.26 -2.66 1.31
N ILE A 224 3.32 -1.88 1.82
CA ILE A 224 1.97 -1.79 1.25
C ILE A 224 2.05 -1.26 -0.16
N GLY A 225 1.38 -1.97 -1.08
CA GLY A 225 1.44 -1.73 -2.52
C GLY A 225 2.15 -2.83 -3.32
N PHE A 226 2.89 -3.77 -2.69
CA PHE A 226 3.45 -4.90 -3.44
C PHE A 226 2.38 -5.76 -4.10
N ASP A 227 1.22 -5.86 -3.50
CA ASP A 227 0.05 -6.58 -3.98
C ASP A 227 -0.56 -5.94 -5.23
N ALA A 228 -0.38 -4.62 -5.42
CA ALA A 228 -0.81 -3.92 -6.64
C ALA A 228 -0.11 -4.44 -7.91
N ILE A 229 1.07 -5.07 -7.81
CA ILE A 229 1.70 -5.75 -8.95
C ILE A 229 0.77 -6.84 -9.51
N SER A 230 0.01 -7.52 -8.66
CA SER A 230 -0.91 -8.57 -9.07
C SER A 230 -2.12 -8.04 -9.87
N THR A 231 -2.48 -6.77 -9.71
CA THR A 231 -3.55 -6.14 -10.50
C THR A 231 -3.18 -5.95 -11.98
N LEU A 232 -1.87 -6.00 -12.30
CA LEU A 232 -1.36 -5.92 -13.67
C LEU A 232 -1.29 -7.28 -14.38
N ALA A 233 -1.87 -8.32 -13.78
CA ALA A 233 -1.81 -9.68 -14.33
C ALA A 233 -2.43 -9.78 -15.73
N GLU A 234 -3.48 -9.02 -16.02
CA GLU A 234 -4.16 -9.02 -17.33
C GLU A 234 -3.30 -8.38 -18.44
N ASP A 235 -2.46 -7.40 -18.08
CA ASP A 235 -1.56 -6.69 -18.99
C ASP A 235 -0.19 -7.36 -19.14
N THR A 236 0.11 -8.38 -18.33
CA THR A 236 1.41 -9.05 -18.27
C THR A 236 1.54 -10.15 -19.31
N VAL A 237 2.69 -10.22 -19.99
CA VAL A 237 2.95 -11.22 -21.06
C VAL A 237 2.94 -12.66 -20.50
N LYS A 238 3.54 -12.88 -19.32
CA LYS A 238 3.64 -14.20 -18.67
C LYS A 238 3.25 -14.10 -17.19
N PRO A 239 1.96 -13.85 -16.87
CA PRO A 239 1.52 -13.54 -15.49
C PRO A 239 1.86 -14.67 -14.51
N GLU A 240 1.78 -15.95 -14.94
CA GLU A 240 2.02 -17.12 -14.09
C GLU A 240 3.45 -17.18 -13.52
N LYS A 241 4.44 -16.57 -14.20
CA LYS A 241 5.86 -16.59 -13.82
C LYS A 241 6.34 -15.24 -13.32
N ASP A 242 5.90 -14.16 -13.99
CA ASP A 242 6.52 -12.85 -13.83
C ASP A 242 5.93 -12.07 -12.65
N ILE A 243 4.63 -12.23 -12.36
CA ILE A 243 3.99 -11.58 -11.20
C ILE A 243 4.65 -12.04 -9.88
N GLY A 244 4.71 -13.35 -9.65
CA GLY A 244 5.28 -13.86 -8.39
C GLY A 244 6.77 -13.52 -8.22
N PHE A 245 7.53 -13.59 -9.30
CA PHE A 245 8.95 -13.20 -9.28
C PHE A 245 9.12 -11.70 -8.97
N ALA A 246 8.38 -10.84 -9.67
CA ALA A 246 8.45 -9.39 -9.47
C ALA A 246 8.06 -9.00 -8.05
N THR A 247 6.94 -9.52 -7.54
CA THR A 247 6.43 -9.21 -6.21
C THR A 247 7.42 -9.58 -5.11
N VAL A 248 8.02 -10.78 -5.17
CA VAL A 248 9.02 -11.22 -4.19
C VAL A 248 10.30 -10.39 -4.30
N LEU A 249 10.80 -10.16 -5.51
CA LEU A 249 12.04 -9.38 -5.71
C LEU A 249 11.88 -7.94 -5.22
N VAL A 250 10.75 -7.30 -5.51
CA VAL A 250 10.45 -5.94 -5.06
C VAL A 250 10.43 -5.86 -3.52
N CYS A 251 9.82 -6.84 -2.84
CA CYS A 251 9.85 -6.89 -1.37
C CYS A 251 11.28 -7.03 -0.82
N ILE A 252 12.14 -7.84 -1.46
CA ILE A 252 13.55 -7.99 -1.05
C ILE A 252 14.30 -6.66 -1.24
N LEU A 253 14.19 -6.04 -2.41
CA LEU A 253 14.88 -4.77 -2.71
C LEU A 253 14.43 -3.66 -1.76
N GLN A 254 13.13 -3.56 -1.50
CA GLN A 254 12.58 -2.61 -0.54
C GLN A 254 13.15 -2.85 0.87
N THR A 255 13.24 -4.11 1.29
CA THR A 255 13.82 -4.44 2.61
C THR A 255 15.26 -4.01 2.72
N VAL A 256 16.08 -4.26 1.70
CA VAL A 256 17.49 -3.86 1.70
C VAL A 256 17.62 -2.35 1.90
N ILE A 257 16.81 -1.56 1.19
CA ILE A 257 16.81 -0.10 1.31
C ILE A 257 16.33 0.33 2.71
N CYS A 258 15.20 -0.22 3.17
CA CYS A 258 14.63 0.14 4.47
C CYS A 258 15.57 -0.22 5.62
N VAL A 259 16.07 -1.46 5.66
CA VAL A 259 16.95 -1.94 6.73
C VAL A 259 18.27 -1.15 6.75
N ALA A 260 18.86 -0.90 5.58
CA ALA A 260 20.08 -0.08 5.50
C ALA A 260 19.83 1.35 6.03
N THR A 261 18.74 1.98 5.59
CA THR A 261 18.37 3.33 6.05
C THR A 261 18.18 3.36 7.57
N VAL A 262 17.39 2.46 8.12
CA VAL A 262 17.06 2.40 9.54
C VAL A 262 18.28 2.07 10.38
N TYR A 263 19.10 1.11 9.93
CA TYR A 263 20.32 0.72 10.60
C TYR A 263 21.29 1.89 10.76
N PHE A 264 21.65 2.57 9.66
CA PHE A 264 22.57 3.70 9.72
C PHE A 264 21.94 4.92 10.40
N ALA A 265 20.64 5.17 10.25
CA ALA A 265 19.94 6.22 10.97
C ALA A 265 20.03 6.02 12.50
N SER A 266 19.87 4.77 12.97
CA SER A 266 19.96 4.44 14.40
C SER A 266 21.38 4.53 14.97
N LEU A 267 22.39 4.35 14.13
CA LEU A 267 23.80 4.60 14.53
C LEU A 267 24.10 6.10 14.64
N VAL A 268 23.56 6.91 13.72
CA VAL A 268 23.74 8.38 13.76
C VAL A 268 23.02 8.98 14.98
N TRP A 269 21.83 8.49 15.31
CA TRP A 269 21.05 8.98 16.47
C TRP A 269 20.74 7.84 17.43
N ASN A 270 21.69 7.61 18.32
CA ASN A 270 21.70 6.43 19.17
C ASN A 270 20.59 6.43 20.27
N ASN A 271 20.18 7.61 20.76
CA ASN A 271 19.18 7.75 21.80
C ASN A 271 17.83 8.23 21.23
N TYR A 272 16.95 7.27 20.89
CA TYR A 272 15.63 7.54 20.31
C TYR A 272 14.67 8.29 21.26
N HIS A 273 14.93 8.29 22.57
CA HIS A 273 14.14 9.08 23.52
C HIS A 273 14.34 10.60 23.38
N THR A 274 15.37 11.01 22.65
CA THR A 274 15.71 12.42 22.47
C THR A 274 15.33 12.98 21.11
N PHE A 275 14.47 12.28 20.34
CA PHE A 275 13.95 12.83 19.09
C PHE A 275 13.11 14.08 19.38
N PRO A 276 13.39 15.22 18.71
CA PRO A 276 12.60 16.44 18.87
C PRO A 276 11.14 16.26 18.46
N GLN A 277 10.91 15.51 17.35
CA GLN A 277 9.63 15.05 16.88
C GLN A 277 9.76 13.65 16.29
N VAL A 278 9.03 12.72 16.83
CA VAL A 278 9.13 11.30 16.47
C VAL A 278 8.71 11.06 15.01
N GLU A 279 7.63 11.70 14.55
CA GLU A 279 7.08 11.52 13.21
C GLU A 279 8.00 12.04 12.10
N THR A 280 8.86 13.00 12.43
CA THR A 280 9.79 13.61 11.47
C THR A 280 11.26 13.41 11.84
N ALA A 281 11.57 12.45 12.70
CA ALA A 281 12.92 12.18 13.22
C ALA A 281 13.97 12.01 12.12
N ILE A 282 13.61 11.47 10.97
CA ILE A 282 14.52 11.30 9.84
C ILE A 282 15.08 12.65 9.30
N LEU A 283 14.31 13.73 9.43
CA LEU A 283 14.74 15.06 9.02
C LEU A 283 15.81 15.60 9.97
N ASP A 284 15.66 15.35 11.27
CA ASP A 284 16.66 15.75 12.29
C ASP A 284 17.97 14.97 12.10
N ILE A 285 17.87 13.67 11.73
CA ILE A 285 19.04 12.87 11.33
C ILE A 285 19.68 13.44 10.07
N GLY A 286 18.87 13.77 9.06
CA GLY A 286 19.34 14.42 7.83
C GLY A 286 20.09 15.72 8.12
N HIS A 287 19.55 16.55 9.00
CA HIS A 287 20.25 17.77 9.46
C HIS A 287 21.60 17.45 10.11
N ARG A 288 21.65 16.40 10.93
CA ARG A 288 22.88 16.00 11.64
C ARG A 288 23.98 15.50 10.70
N ILE A 289 23.64 14.76 9.63
CA ILE A 289 24.62 14.17 8.71
C ILE A 289 25.00 15.05 7.53
N GLY A 290 24.12 15.97 7.10
CA GLY A 290 24.34 16.82 5.92
C GLY A 290 23.95 18.29 6.11
N GLY A 291 23.69 18.71 7.35
CA GLY A 291 23.34 20.10 7.68
C GLY A 291 22.01 20.56 7.08
N GLN A 292 21.85 21.88 7.03
CA GLN A 292 20.62 22.52 6.57
C GLN A 292 20.26 22.16 5.12
N ILE A 293 21.25 21.93 4.27
CA ILE A 293 21.03 21.60 2.85
C ILE A 293 20.33 20.25 2.72
N LEU A 294 20.81 19.22 3.44
CA LEU A 294 20.18 17.90 3.40
C LEU A 294 18.82 17.90 4.09
N PHE A 295 18.67 18.64 5.18
CA PHE A 295 17.34 18.84 5.82
C PHE A 295 16.31 19.39 4.83
N LEU A 296 16.63 20.47 4.12
CA LEU A 296 15.74 21.08 3.14
C LEU A 296 15.46 20.13 1.96
N PHE A 297 16.49 19.46 1.46
CA PHE A 297 16.36 18.50 0.36
C PHE A 297 15.43 17.35 0.74
N LEU A 298 15.63 16.72 1.89
CA LEU A 298 14.75 15.67 2.41
C LEU A 298 13.33 16.18 2.61
N THR A 299 13.18 17.36 3.22
CA THR A 299 11.85 17.94 3.48
C THR A 299 11.07 18.16 2.19
N VAL A 300 11.69 18.76 1.16
CA VAL A 300 11.05 18.99 -0.14
C VAL A 300 10.65 17.67 -0.80
N ILE A 301 11.54 16.68 -0.81
CA ILE A 301 11.24 15.36 -1.40
C ILE A 301 10.08 14.69 -0.67
N LEU A 302 10.06 14.70 0.65
CA LEU A 302 9.00 14.08 1.44
C LEU A 302 7.65 14.81 1.29
N LEU A 303 7.66 16.14 1.17
CA LEU A 303 6.46 16.92 0.85
C LEU A 303 5.89 16.53 -0.52
N VAL A 304 6.74 16.49 -1.54
CA VAL A 304 6.31 16.12 -2.90
C VAL A 304 5.82 14.68 -2.93
N ALA A 305 6.52 13.75 -2.25
CA ALA A 305 6.11 12.36 -2.13
C ALA A 305 4.76 12.20 -1.43
N GLY A 306 4.57 12.86 -0.28
CA GLY A 306 3.31 12.83 0.47
C GLY A 306 2.13 13.38 -0.34
N VAL A 307 2.29 14.55 -0.98
CA VAL A 307 1.24 15.13 -1.84
C VAL A 307 0.93 14.23 -3.04
N SER A 308 1.95 13.63 -3.67
CA SER A 308 1.76 12.71 -4.80
C SER A 308 1.03 11.44 -4.39
N SER A 309 1.37 10.87 -3.23
CA SER A 309 0.69 9.71 -2.65
C SER A 309 -0.77 10.03 -2.32
N ALA A 310 -1.03 11.19 -1.69
CA ALA A 310 -2.39 11.65 -1.40
C ALA A 310 -3.23 11.83 -2.67
N LEU A 311 -2.66 12.42 -3.73
CA LEU A 311 -3.31 12.60 -5.02
C LEU A 311 -3.69 11.26 -5.65
N THR A 312 -2.75 10.33 -5.72
CA THR A 312 -2.95 9.02 -6.34
C THR A 312 -3.91 8.17 -5.53
N GLY A 313 -3.74 8.11 -4.21
CA GLY A 313 -4.62 7.40 -3.30
C GLY A 313 -6.06 7.89 -3.37
N GLN A 314 -6.28 9.22 -3.33
CA GLN A 314 -7.62 9.78 -3.45
C GLN A 314 -8.24 9.53 -4.83
N ALA A 315 -7.45 9.61 -5.91
CA ALA A 315 -7.94 9.30 -7.26
C ALA A 315 -8.36 7.84 -7.39
N GLY A 316 -7.57 6.91 -6.86
CA GLY A 316 -7.87 5.47 -6.84
C GLY A 316 -9.12 5.18 -6.02
N PHE A 317 -9.17 5.66 -4.78
CA PHE A 317 -10.29 5.43 -3.88
C PHE A 317 -11.61 6.03 -4.40
N SER A 318 -11.60 7.25 -4.91
CA SER A 318 -12.81 7.88 -5.46
C SER A 318 -13.33 7.16 -6.71
N ARG A 319 -12.46 6.57 -7.53
CA ARG A 319 -12.84 5.72 -8.68
C ARG A 319 -13.42 4.38 -8.23
N LEU A 320 -12.87 3.78 -7.19
CA LEU A 320 -13.42 2.57 -6.58
C LEU A 320 -14.84 2.82 -6.06
N LEU A 321 -15.04 3.90 -5.31
CA LEU A 321 -16.38 4.29 -4.84
C LEU A 321 -17.35 4.58 -5.99
N PHE A 322 -16.86 5.20 -7.08
CA PHE A 322 -17.68 5.41 -8.27
C PHE A 322 -18.11 4.09 -8.93
N ALA A 323 -17.18 3.15 -9.09
CA ALA A 323 -17.51 1.83 -9.65
C ALA A 323 -18.56 1.11 -8.79
N MET A 324 -18.36 1.06 -7.47
CA MET A 324 -19.32 0.48 -6.53
C MET A 324 -20.69 1.19 -6.55
N GLY A 325 -20.69 2.52 -6.71
CA GLY A 325 -21.93 3.29 -6.84
C GLY A 325 -22.65 3.03 -8.16
N ARG A 326 -21.92 2.93 -9.27
CA ARG A 326 -22.46 2.58 -10.60
C ARG A 326 -23.10 1.19 -10.58
N ASP A 327 -22.41 0.24 -9.96
CA ASP A 327 -22.86 -1.16 -9.87
C ASP A 327 -23.93 -1.39 -8.79
N GLY A 328 -24.34 -0.32 -8.07
CA GLY A 328 -25.43 -0.37 -7.07
C GLY A 328 -25.04 -1.02 -5.73
N VAL A 329 -23.76 -1.24 -5.49
CA VAL A 329 -23.25 -1.78 -4.21
C VAL A 329 -23.38 -0.74 -3.09
N ILE A 330 -23.16 0.53 -3.42
CA ILE A 330 -23.38 1.69 -2.54
C ILE A 330 -24.31 2.70 -3.22
N PRO A 331 -24.88 3.69 -2.51
CA PRO A 331 -25.88 4.60 -3.06
C PRO A 331 -25.44 5.28 -4.35
N ARG A 332 -26.10 4.93 -5.48
CA ARG A 332 -25.80 5.44 -6.81
C ARG A 332 -25.95 6.96 -6.91
N SER A 333 -26.88 7.53 -6.16
CA SER A 333 -27.13 8.99 -6.12
C SER A 333 -25.94 9.80 -5.62
N LEU A 334 -25.14 9.23 -4.72
CA LEU A 334 -23.95 9.88 -4.15
C LEU A 334 -22.68 9.53 -4.95
N PHE A 335 -22.47 8.26 -5.23
CA PHE A 335 -21.20 7.75 -5.75
C PHE A 335 -21.19 7.44 -7.24
N GLY A 336 -22.34 7.17 -7.86
CA GLY A 336 -22.47 6.87 -9.28
C GLY A 336 -22.44 8.09 -10.22
N TYR A 337 -22.02 9.27 -9.74
CA TYR A 337 -21.98 10.51 -10.51
C TYR A 337 -20.60 10.81 -11.08
N LEU A 338 -20.55 11.06 -12.40
CA LEU A 338 -19.40 11.62 -13.10
C LEU A 338 -19.68 13.06 -13.54
N HIS A 339 -18.72 13.95 -13.32
CA HIS A 339 -18.83 15.33 -13.73
C HIS A 339 -18.75 15.44 -15.27
N PRO A 340 -19.75 16.04 -15.96
CA PRO A 340 -19.82 16.05 -17.45
C PRO A 340 -18.59 16.65 -18.14
N ARG A 341 -17.99 17.69 -17.54
CA ARG A 341 -16.86 18.42 -18.15
C ARG A 341 -15.50 17.74 -17.85
N HIS A 342 -15.32 17.16 -16.66
CA HIS A 342 -14.03 16.66 -16.20
C HIS A 342 -13.91 15.14 -16.29
N GLY A 343 -15.02 14.41 -16.40
CA GLY A 343 -15.04 12.95 -16.39
C GLY A 343 -14.55 12.35 -15.08
N THR A 344 -14.63 13.11 -13.98
CA THR A 344 -14.17 12.71 -12.64
C THR A 344 -15.34 12.48 -11.70
N PRO A 345 -15.24 11.55 -10.73
CA PRO A 345 -16.30 11.26 -9.74
C PRO A 345 -16.29 12.33 -8.63
N THR A 346 -16.67 13.58 -8.98
CA THR A 346 -16.49 14.75 -8.10
C THR A 346 -17.19 14.62 -6.75
N ARG A 347 -18.39 13.99 -6.68
CA ARG A 347 -19.07 13.77 -5.40
C ARG A 347 -18.28 12.84 -4.48
N ALA A 348 -17.74 11.75 -5.03
CA ALA A 348 -16.87 10.85 -4.28
C ALA A 348 -15.60 11.59 -3.81
N ILE A 349 -14.97 12.42 -4.67
CA ILE A 349 -13.80 13.22 -4.30
C ILE A 349 -14.12 14.17 -3.15
N TYR A 350 -15.25 14.88 -3.17
CA TYR A 350 -15.64 15.79 -2.08
C TYR A 350 -15.86 15.06 -0.77
N ILE A 351 -16.57 13.92 -0.79
CA ILE A 351 -16.86 13.12 0.39
C ILE A 351 -15.55 12.57 0.99
N THR A 352 -14.67 12.03 0.15
CA THR A 352 -13.38 11.48 0.61
C THR A 352 -12.46 12.56 1.13
N SER A 353 -12.45 13.76 0.51
CA SER A 353 -11.67 14.91 1.02
C SER A 353 -12.18 15.39 2.38
N ALA A 354 -13.49 15.50 2.54
CA ALA A 354 -14.08 15.90 3.81
C ALA A 354 -13.79 14.86 4.92
N ALA A 355 -13.90 13.58 4.60
CA ALA A 355 -13.56 12.50 5.53
C ALA A 355 -12.05 12.44 5.85
N SER A 356 -11.18 12.68 4.85
CA SER A 356 -9.73 12.78 5.06
C SER A 356 -9.37 13.98 5.95
N LEU A 357 -9.99 15.14 5.71
CA LEU A 357 -9.79 16.32 6.56
C LEU A 357 -10.22 16.06 8.00
N ALA A 358 -11.41 15.51 8.21
CA ALA A 358 -11.90 15.16 9.54
C ALA A 358 -10.98 14.15 10.23
N GLY A 359 -10.56 13.10 9.52
CA GLY A 359 -9.63 12.11 10.04
C GLY A 359 -8.28 12.71 10.42
N ALA A 360 -7.71 13.61 9.60
CA ALA A 360 -6.43 14.25 9.87
C ALA A 360 -6.47 15.21 11.09
N VAL A 361 -7.66 15.69 11.45
CA VAL A 361 -7.85 16.48 12.68
C VAL A 361 -8.03 15.59 13.92
N LEU A 362 -8.68 14.44 13.76
CA LEU A 362 -9.08 13.57 14.88
C LEU A 362 -8.05 12.47 15.18
N MET A 363 -7.20 12.11 14.23
CA MET A 363 -6.26 11.00 14.37
C MET A 363 -4.80 11.48 14.34
N HIS A 364 -3.97 10.86 15.17
CA HIS A 364 -2.52 10.94 15.02
C HIS A 364 -2.04 10.09 13.85
N PHE A 365 -0.92 10.48 13.25
CA PHE A 365 -0.31 9.80 12.11
C PHE A 365 -0.13 8.29 12.34
N GLN A 366 0.40 7.91 13.51
CA GLN A 366 0.60 6.50 13.86
C GLN A 366 -0.71 5.69 13.79
N ILE A 367 -1.82 6.21 14.32
CA ILE A 367 -3.12 5.51 14.30
C ILE A 367 -3.62 5.35 12.87
N ALA A 368 -3.44 6.37 12.02
CA ALA A 368 -3.81 6.28 10.61
C ALA A 368 -3.03 5.16 9.89
N VAL A 369 -1.71 5.07 10.13
CA VAL A 369 -0.85 4.00 9.60
C VAL A 369 -1.27 2.64 10.12
N GLU A 370 -1.53 2.50 11.41
CA GLU A 370 -1.95 1.22 12.00
C GLU A 370 -3.31 0.75 11.48
N LEU A 371 -4.26 1.65 11.25
CA LEU A 371 -5.56 1.32 10.66
C LEU A 371 -5.45 0.92 9.19
N LEU A 372 -4.59 1.59 8.42
CA LEU A 372 -4.28 1.24 7.05
C LEU A 372 -3.72 -0.20 7.00
N ASN A 373 -2.74 -0.47 7.84
CA ASN A 373 -2.16 -1.82 7.96
C ASN A 373 -3.18 -2.85 8.43
N PHE A 374 -4.14 -2.48 9.28
CA PHE A 374 -5.22 -3.38 9.70
C PHE A 374 -6.00 -3.93 8.51
N GLY A 375 -6.40 -3.07 7.58
CA GLY A 375 -7.11 -3.47 6.36
C GLY A 375 -6.26 -4.38 5.46
N ALA A 376 -5.02 -3.99 5.20
CA ALA A 376 -4.10 -4.75 4.37
C ALA A 376 -3.79 -6.16 4.93
N PHE A 377 -3.55 -6.29 6.23
CA PHE A 377 -3.27 -7.59 6.86
C PHE A 377 -4.44 -8.57 6.76
N VAL A 378 -5.68 -8.11 6.83
CA VAL A 378 -6.85 -8.97 6.57
C VAL A 378 -6.76 -9.59 5.17
N GLY A 379 -6.46 -8.79 4.16
CA GLY A 379 -6.26 -9.27 2.79
C GLY A 379 -5.09 -10.25 2.68
N PHE A 380 -3.95 -9.93 3.30
CA PHE A 380 -2.74 -10.76 3.26
C PHE A 380 -2.95 -12.13 3.91
N ILE A 381 -3.61 -12.19 5.07
CA ILE A 381 -3.97 -13.44 5.73
C ILE A 381 -4.86 -14.28 4.82
N LEU A 382 -5.92 -13.68 4.26
CA LEU A 382 -6.86 -14.38 3.40
C LEU A 382 -6.22 -14.92 2.11
N VAL A 383 -5.31 -14.16 1.47
CA VAL A 383 -4.59 -14.64 0.27
C VAL A 383 -3.68 -15.83 0.60
N ASN A 384 -3.00 -15.81 1.75
CA ASN A 384 -2.23 -16.97 2.21
C ASN A 384 -3.13 -18.20 2.41
N LEU A 385 -4.32 -18.04 3.02
CA LEU A 385 -5.30 -19.12 3.19
C LEU A 385 -5.85 -19.61 1.85
N CYS A 386 -6.01 -18.72 0.85
CA CYS A 386 -6.41 -19.11 -0.51
C CYS A 386 -5.44 -20.11 -1.14
N VAL A 387 -4.13 -19.88 -0.99
CA VAL A 387 -3.11 -20.82 -1.52
C VAL A 387 -3.26 -22.20 -0.88
N ILE A 388 -3.43 -22.27 0.43
CA ILE A 388 -3.64 -23.54 1.13
C ILE A 388 -4.89 -24.25 0.60
N GLN A 389 -6.00 -23.53 0.52
CA GLN A 389 -7.28 -24.09 0.05
C GLN A 389 -7.20 -24.57 -1.40
N CYS A 390 -6.69 -23.74 -2.33
CA CYS A 390 -6.64 -24.07 -3.75
C CYS A 390 -5.65 -25.18 -4.09
N PHE A 391 -4.42 -25.06 -3.60
CA PHE A 391 -3.33 -25.95 -4.05
C PHE A 391 -3.15 -27.18 -3.16
N PHE A 392 -3.15 -27.00 -1.83
CA PHE A 392 -2.90 -28.09 -0.92
C PHE A 392 -4.16 -28.95 -0.69
N ILE A 393 -5.34 -28.34 -0.51
CA ILE A 393 -6.59 -29.04 -0.21
C ILE A 393 -7.27 -29.51 -1.48
N GLN A 394 -7.65 -28.59 -2.40
CA GLN A 394 -8.46 -28.91 -3.59
C GLN A 394 -7.66 -29.64 -4.66
N ARG A 395 -6.46 -29.17 -5.02
CA ARG A 395 -5.61 -29.80 -6.06
C ARG A 395 -4.79 -30.97 -5.56
N GLY A 396 -4.66 -31.16 -4.23
CA GLY A 396 -3.90 -32.27 -3.65
C GLY A 396 -2.40 -32.22 -3.89
N GLU A 397 -1.82 -31.04 -4.18
CA GLU A 397 -0.37 -30.86 -4.37
C GLU A 397 0.38 -30.91 -3.04
N ARG A 398 0.47 -32.10 -2.42
CA ARG A 398 0.91 -32.30 -1.01
C ARG A 398 2.34 -32.87 -0.89
N ARG A 399 3.01 -33.23 -2.00
CA ARG A 399 4.29 -33.95 -1.95
C ARG A 399 5.46 -33.06 -2.37
N GLY A 400 6.64 -33.31 -1.80
CA GLY A 400 7.88 -32.63 -2.12
C GLY A 400 7.79 -31.10 -2.02
N MET A 401 8.14 -30.39 -3.06
CA MET A 401 8.10 -28.93 -3.12
C MET A 401 6.67 -28.36 -2.96
N GLY A 402 5.63 -29.16 -3.28
CA GLY A 402 4.24 -28.79 -3.07
C GLY A 402 3.90 -28.58 -1.59
N LEU A 403 4.42 -29.41 -0.68
CA LEU A 403 4.23 -29.23 0.76
C LEU A 403 4.81 -27.88 1.24
N ILE A 404 6.01 -27.55 0.77
CA ILE A 404 6.69 -26.31 1.17
C ILE A 404 5.95 -25.09 0.63
N ARG A 405 5.68 -25.05 -0.68
CA ARG A 405 5.11 -23.88 -1.36
C ARG A 405 3.61 -23.67 -1.10
N ASN A 406 2.86 -24.75 -0.86
CA ASN A 406 1.41 -24.70 -0.79
C ASN A 406 0.87 -24.84 0.65
N LEU A 407 1.71 -25.20 1.62
CA LEU A 407 1.34 -25.27 3.03
C LEU A 407 2.30 -24.48 3.91
N LEU A 408 3.61 -24.84 3.93
CA LEU A 408 4.54 -24.24 4.92
C LEU A 408 4.71 -22.74 4.68
N PHE A 409 4.94 -22.28 3.45
CA PHE A 409 5.10 -20.87 3.15
C PHE A 409 3.81 -20.08 3.45
N PRO A 410 2.62 -20.46 2.94
CA PRO A 410 1.40 -19.71 3.20
C PRO A 410 0.98 -19.74 4.67
N ILE A 411 1.15 -20.87 5.38
CA ILE A 411 0.80 -20.92 6.81
C ILE A 411 1.74 -20.05 7.63
N THR A 412 3.04 -20.04 7.32
CA THR A 412 3.99 -19.14 7.98
C THR A 412 3.63 -17.67 7.69
N GLY A 413 3.34 -17.33 6.42
CA GLY A 413 2.88 -16.00 6.05
C GLY A 413 1.62 -15.59 6.78
N ALA A 414 0.60 -16.45 6.82
CA ALA A 414 -0.65 -16.19 7.53
C ALA A 414 -0.44 -16.00 9.04
N LEU A 415 0.36 -16.87 9.68
CA LEU A 415 0.62 -16.81 11.13
C LEU A 415 1.42 -15.56 11.50
N VAL A 416 2.47 -15.22 10.74
CA VAL A 416 3.26 -14.01 11.01
C VAL A 416 2.41 -12.76 10.75
N CYS A 417 1.67 -12.69 9.65
CA CYS A 417 0.73 -11.59 9.38
C CYS A 417 -0.32 -11.48 10.50
N PHE A 418 -0.89 -12.60 10.95
CA PHE A 418 -1.89 -12.61 12.03
C PHE A 418 -1.28 -12.13 13.36
N TYR A 419 -0.08 -12.59 13.72
CA TYR A 419 0.58 -12.17 14.94
C TYR A 419 0.94 -10.67 14.92
N VAL A 420 1.48 -10.18 13.79
CA VAL A 420 1.79 -8.76 13.59
C VAL A 420 0.50 -7.93 13.63
N TRP A 421 -0.58 -8.40 12.98
CA TRP A 421 -1.90 -7.77 13.00
C TRP A 421 -2.49 -7.67 14.41
N MET A 422 -2.36 -8.74 15.21
CA MET A 422 -2.80 -8.76 16.62
C MET A 422 -1.94 -7.85 17.51
N SER A 423 -0.74 -7.49 17.08
CA SER A 423 0.17 -6.60 17.79
C SER A 423 -0.12 -5.11 17.58
N LEU A 424 -1.02 -4.75 16.64
CA LEU A 424 -1.50 -3.36 16.47
C LEU A 424 -2.06 -2.82 17.79
N SER A 425 -2.06 -1.50 17.94
CA SER A 425 -2.59 -0.84 19.13
C SER A 425 -4.07 -1.18 19.38
N GLY A 426 -4.50 -1.10 20.65
CA GLY A 426 -5.88 -1.38 21.01
C GLY A 426 -6.89 -0.50 20.27
N ASN A 427 -6.56 0.77 20.06
CA ASN A 427 -7.42 1.73 19.34
C ASN A 427 -7.56 1.35 17.86
N ALA A 428 -6.47 1.01 17.18
CA ALA A 428 -6.51 0.60 15.79
C ALA A 428 -7.31 -0.70 15.61
N LYS A 429 -7.11 -1.69 16.49
CA LYS A 429 -7.91 -2.91 16.49
C LYS A 429 -9.39 -2.66 16.71
N LEU A 430 -9.75 -1.84 17.70
CA LEU A 430 -11.15 -1.51 17.99
C LEU A 430 -11.83 -0.91 16.76
N VAL A 431 -11.23 0.13 16.17
CA VAL A 431 -11.80 0.79 14.98
C VAL A 431 -11.85 -0.16 13.79
N GLY A 432 -10.78 -0.94 13.58
CA GLY A 432 -10.71 -1.93 12.48
C GLY A 432 -11.78 -3.02 12.60
N PHE A 433 -11.99 -3.57 13.80
CA PHE A 433 -13.06 -4.56 14.01
C PHE A 433 -14.45 -3.97 13.92
N LEU A 434 -14.66 -2.74 14.38
CA LEU A 434 -15.93 -2.02 14.16
C LEU A 434 -16.20 -1.81 12.66
N TRP A 435 -15.16 -1.49 11.89
CA TRP A 435 -15.26 -1.39 10.43
C TRP A 435 -15.66 -2.72 9.79
N LEU A 436 -15.02 -3.83 10.15
CA LEU A 436 -15.37 -5.17 9.65
C LEU A 436 -16.78 -5.57 10.06
N ALA A 437 -17.19 -5.27 11.30
CA ALA A 437 -18.55 -5.52 11.77
C ALA A 437 -19.59 -4.72 10.97
N ALA A 438 -19.30 -3.43 10.69
CA ALA A 438 -20.15 -2.60 9.84
C ALA A 438 -20.30 -3.20 8.42
N GLY A 439 -19.18 -3.70 7.83
CA GLY A 439 -19.22 -4.43 6.56
C GLY A 439 -20.05 -5.70 6.61
N GLY A 440 -19.95 -6.46 7.68
CA GLY A 440 -20.77 -7.66 7.91
C GLY A 440 -22.25 -7.37 8.04
N VAL A 441 -22.62 -6.33 8.78
CA VAL A 441 -24.01 -5.85 8.91
C VAL A 441 -24.54 -5.35 7.57
N TYR A 442 -23.75 -4.53 6.87
CA TYR A 442 -24.11 -4.05 5.53
C TYR A 442 -24.36 -5.21 4.56
N LEU A 443 -23.45 -6.20 4.55
CA LEU A 443 -23.58 -7.40 3.73
C LEU A 443 -24.86 -8.18 4.08
N ALA A 444 -25.12 -8.41 5.36
CA ALA A 444 -26.31 -9.13 5.83
C ALA A 444 -27.62 -8.45 5.39
N ILE A 445 -27.69 -7.12 5.50
CA ILE A 445 -28.85 -6.33 5.05
C ILE A 445 -29.01 -6.44 3.52
N HIS A 446 -27.91 -6.26 2.77
CA HIS A 446 -27.95 -6.21 1.30
C HIS A 446 -28.24 -7.56 0.66
N THR A 447 -27.87 -8.66 1.32
CA THR A 447 -28.08 -10.04 0.87
C THR A 447 -29.29 -10.69 1.54
N ARG A 448 -30.17 -9.93 2.18
CA ARG A 448 -31.37 -10.43 2.90
C ARG A 448 -31.04 -11.58 3.85
N GLY A 449 -30.03 -11.40 4.66
CA GLY A 449 -29.57 -12.44 5.58
C GLY A 449 -28.84 -13.58 4.88
N PHE A 450 -27.93 -13.26 3.94
CA PHE A 450 -27.12 -14.21 3.17
C PHE A 450 -27.92 -15.15 2.25
N LYS A 451 -29.16 -14.79 1.88
CA LYS A 451 -30.00 -15.56 0.93
C LYS A 451 -29.69 -15.19 -0.51
N ASP A 452 -29.44 -13.92 -0.77
CA ASP A 452 -29.12 -13.40 -2.11
C ASP A 452 -27.60 -13.26 -2.27
N ARG A 453 -27.05 -13.56 -3.48
CA ARG A 453 -25.65 -13.28 -3.79
C ARG A 453 -25.41 -11.77 -3.82
N PRO A 454 -24.21 -11.28 -3.40
CA PRO A 454 -23.84 -9.87 -3.54
C PRO A 454 -24.01 -9.39 -4.98
N SER A 455 -24.49 -8.15 -5.15
CA SER A 455 -24.91 -7.58 -6.45
C SER A 455 -23.82 -7.54 -7.53
N GLN A 456 -22.56 -7.59 -7.16
CA GLN A 456 -21.40 -7.65 -8.07
C GLN A 456 -21.39 -8.92 -8.96
N TRP A 457 -22.12 -9.97 -8.59
CA TRP A 457 -22.22 -11.25 -9.33
C TRP A 457 -23.30 -11.27 -10.40
N ARG A 458 -24.23 -10.30 -10.39
CA ARG A 458 -25.29 -10.24 -11.40
C ARG A 458 -24.83 -9.74 -12.76
N GLY A 459 -23.63 -9.12 -12.84
CA GLY A 459 -23.05 -8.61 -14.08
C GLY A 459 -22.31 -9.66 -14.92
N GLU A 460 -21.84 -10.75 -14.33
CA GLU A 460 -21.12 -11.82 -15.07
C GLU A 460 -22.04 -12.87 -15.69
N GLU A 461 -23.33 -12.93 -15.31
CA GLU A 461 -24.31 -13.81 -15.95
C GLU A 461 -24.94 -13.20 -17.23
N LEU A 462 -24.51 -11.99 -17.64
CA LEU A 462 -25.05 -11.26 -18.80
C LEU A 462 -24.03 -11.10 -19.96
N ILE A 463 -22.94 -11.86 -19.97
CA ILE A 463 -22.01 -11.96 -21.12
C ILE A 463 -21.97 -13.49 -21.54
#